data_2e16f64e78b5a6b06d00a4b149326e3e
#
_entry.id   2e16f64e78b5a6b06d00a4b149326e3e
#
_cell.length_a   1.000
_cell.length_b   1.000
_cell.length_c   1.000
_cell.angle_alpha   90.00
_cell.angle_beta   90.00
_cell.angle_gamma   90.00
#
_symmetry.space_group_name_H-M   'P 1'
#
loop_
_entity.id
_entity.type
_entity.pdbx_description
1 polymer ?
#
loop_
_entity_poly.entity_id
_entity_poly.type
_entity_poly.pdbx_seq_one_letter_code
_entity_poly.pdbx_strand_id
1 'polypeptide(L)'
;EKEKPTMIDAHDAIVRVTLSSICTSDLHIKHGSVPRAVPGITVGHEMVGIVEEVGEKVTHVKPGDRVTVNVETFCGECFYCQHGYVNNCTSSHGGWALGCRIDGGQTEYVRVPYATTGLNKIPDSVSDEQALFVGDILATGFWATRISEITEEDTVLIIGAGPTGVCCLLCTLLKNPKNIIVCEKSQ
;
A
#
# COMPACT_ATOMS: atom_id res chain seq x y z
N GLU A 1 13.52 1.95 20.81
CA GLU A 1 12.09 2.29 21.05
C GLU A 1 11.83 3.70 20.58
N LYS A 2 10.63 3.93 20.00
CA LYS A 2 10.13 5.24 19.60
C LYS A 2 8.85 5.55 20.37
N GLU A 3 8.58 6.82 20.58
CA GLU A 3 7.31 7.27 21.17
C GLU A 3 6.13 6.97 20.20
N LYS A 4 4.94 6.77 20.79
CA LYS A 4 3.70 6.65 20.00
C LYS A 4 3.53 7.92 19.17
N PRO A 5 3.29 7.79 17.84
CA PRO A 5 3.12 8.95 16.99
C PRO A 5 1.88 9.75 17.38
N THR A 6 1.91 11.05 17.14
CA THR A 6 0.78 11.95 17.33
C THR A 6 0.29 12.47 15.97
N MET A 7 -0.98 12.86 15.88
CA MET A 7 -1.51 13.54 14.70
C MET A 7 -0.85 14.91 14.54
N ILE A 8 -0.54 15.29 13.31
CA ILE A 8 0.08 16.57 12.95
C ILE A 8 -0.92 17.43 12.16
N ASP A 9 -1.85 16.79 11.44
CA ASP A 9 -2.82 17.43 10.57
C ASP A 9 -4.23 16.87 10.78
N ALA A 10 -5.25 17.66 10.47
CA ALA A 10 -6.65 17.26 10.56
C ALA A 10 -7.04 16.09 9.62
N HIS A 11 -6.20 15.78 8.63
CA HIS A 11 -6.40 14.66 7.70
C HIS A 11 -5.63 13.39 8.12
N ASP A 12 -4.93 13.41 9.25
CA ASP A 12 -4.17 12.26 9.74
C ASP A 12 -5.08 11.25 10.45
N ALA A 13 -4.59 10.03 10.55
CA ALA A 13 -5.08 9.04 11.51
C ALA A 13 -3.91 8.34 12.20
N ILE A 14 -4.14 7.86 13.40
CA ILE A 14 -3.24 6.91 14.10
C ILE A 14 -3.86 5.53 13.98
N VAL A 15 -3.08 4.59 13.49
CA VAL A 15 -3.47 3.18 13.34
C VAL A 15 -2.61 2.34 14.26
N ARG A 16 -3.24 1.53 15.10
CA ARG A 16 -2.58 0.47 15.85
C ARG A 16 -2.44 -0.74 14.93
N VAL A 17 -1.20 -1.05 14.55
CA VAL A 17 -0.88 -2.12 13.60
C VAL A 17 -1.16 -3.48 14.24
N THR A 18 -1.92 -4.32 13.55
CA THR A 18 -2.20 -5.71 13.97
C THR A 18 -1.36 -6.71 13.17
N LEU A 19 -1.05 -6.39 11.92
CA LEU A 19 -0.21 -7.22 11.05
C LEU A 19 0.55 -6.33 10.07
N SER A 20 1.82 -6.65 9.83
CA SER A 20 2.68 -5.98 8.85
C SER A 20 3.56 -7.02 8.15
N SER A 21 3.95 -6.76 6.91
CA SER A 21 4.89 -7.59 6.16
C SER A 21 6.21 -6.87 5.89
N ILE A 22 7.23 -7.64 5.55
CA ILE A 22 8.51 -7.14 5.07
C ILE A 22 8.52 -7.25 3.55
N CYS A 23 8.66 -6.12 2.87
CA CYS A 23 8.80 -6.06 1.43
C CYS A 23 10.28 -6.03 1.02
N THR A 24 10.57 -6.46 -0.20
CA THR A 24 11.92 -6.31 -0.79
C THR A 24 12.36 -4.83 -0.84
N SER A 25 11.42 -3.91 -0.96
CA SER A 25 11.70 -2.48 -0.91
C SER A 25 12.32 -2.02 0.42
N ASP A 26 11.98 -2.65 1.55
CA ASP A 26 12.59 -2.37 2.86
C ASP A 26 14.07 -2.77 2.87
N LEU A 27 14.42 -3.88 2.18
CA LEU A 27 15.82 -4.28 1.99
C LEU A 27 16.57 -3.30 1.10
N HIS A 28 15.94 -2.77 0.06
CA HIS A 28 16.53 -1.73 -0.79
C HIS A 28 16.81 -0.45 -0.01
N ILE A 29 15.91 -0.04 0.89
CA ILE A 29 16.14 1.07 1.83
C ILE A 29 17.35 0.77 2.72
N LYS A 30 17.37 -0.39 3.36
CA LYS A 30 18.47 -0.83 4.24
C LYS A 30 19.83 -0.81 3.53
N HIS A 31 19.88 -1.18 2.26
CA HIS A 31 21.10 -1.20 1.46
C HIS A 31 21.45 0.14 0.81
N GLY A 32 20.70 1.21 1.08
CA GLY A 32 20.96 2.54 0.53
C GLY A 32 20.62 2.69 -0.96
N SER A 33 19.85 1.75 -1.53
CA SER A 33 19.46 1.77 -2.95
C SER A 33 18.28 2.70 -3.25
N VAL A 34 17.67 3.30 -2.22
CA VAL A 34 16.54 4.25 -2.34
C VAL A 34 17.01 5.63 -1.92
N PRO A 35 17.43 6.51 -2.85
CA PRO A 35 18.05 7.79 -2.52
C PRO A 35 17.18 8.75 -1.70
N ARG A 36 15.84 8.62 -1.82
CA ARG A 36 14.88 9.47 -1.09
C ARG A 36 14.54 8.95 0.31
N ALA A 37 15.02 7.78 0.68
CA ALA A 37 14.77 7.24 2.01
C ALA A 37 15.48 8.07 3.08
N VAL A 38 14.77 8.34 4.19
CA VAL A 38 15.28 9.13 5.31
C VAL A 38 15.91 8.19 6.33
N PRO A 39 17.19 8.38 6.71
CA PRO A 39 17.81 7.57 7.75
C PRO A 39 17.10 7.69 9.11
N GLY A 40 17.01 6.58 9.84
CA GLY A 40 16.47 6.54 11.21
C GLY A 40 14.94 6.44 11.31
N ILE A 41 14.22 6.36 10.20
CA ILE A 41 12.78 6.07 10.20
C ILE A 41 12.50 4.60 10.52
N THR A 42 11.29 4.32 10.96
CA THR A 42 10.72 2.96 10.99
C THR A 42 10.32 2.59 9.56
N VAL A 43 10.80 1.45 9.06
CA VAL A 43 10.42 0.94 7.73
C VAL A 43 9.04 0.26 7.74
N GLY A 44 8.60 -0.24 6.60
CA GLY A 44 7.34 -0.95 6.42
C GLY A 44 6.25 -0.07 5.82
N HIS A 45 5.64 -0.58 4.76
CA HIS A 45 4.60 0.11 4.00
C HIS A 45 3.42 -0.80 3.65
N GLU A 46 3.46 -2.06 4.07
CA GLU A 46 2.38 -3.03 3.96
C GLU A 46 1.87 -3.34 5.36
N MET A 47 0.65 -2.95 5.68
CA MET A 47 0.08 -3.14 7.02
C MET A 47 -1.43 -3.08 7.03
N VAL A 48 -1.97 -3.73 8.03
CA VAL A 48 -3.37 -3.60 8.47
C VAL A 48 -3.40 -3.30 9.96
N GLY A 49 -4.49 -2.73 10.42
CA GLY A 49 -4.61 -2.39 11.83
C GLY A 49 -5.99 -1.90 12.22
N ILE A 50 -6.06 -1.40 13.42
CA ILE A 50 -7.27 -0.82 14.00
C ILE A 50 -7.04 0.68 14.16
N VAL A 51 -7.99 1.47 13.67
CA VAL A 51 -7.98 2.92 13.85
C VAL A 51 -8.01 3.24 15.34
N GLU A 52 -7.04 3.97 15.82
CA GLU A 52 -6.94 4.43 17.21
C GLU A 52 -7.50 5.84 17.37
N GLU A 53 -7.10 6.74 16.49
CA GLU A 53 -7.50 8.14 16.46
C GLU A 53 -7.66 8.62 15.02
N VAL A 54 -8.54 9.59 14.79
CA VAL A 54 -8.74 10.25 13.50
C VAL A 54 -8.77 11.76 13.66
N GLY A 55 -8.19 12.47 12.70
CA GLY A 55 -8.33 13.90 12.58
C GLY A 55 -9.76 14.32 12.17
N GLU A 56 -10.13 15.55 12.45
CA GLU A 56 -11.51 16.07 12.27
C GLU A 56 -12.03 15.99 10.83
N LYS A 57 -11.14 15.90 9.84
CA LYS A 57 -11.47 15.79 8.41
C LYS A 57 -11.58 14.35 7.91
N VAL A 58 -11.27 13.37 8.74
CA VAL A 58 -11.38 11.95 8.40
C VAL A 58 -12.74 11.44 8.86
N THR A 59 -13.67 11.26 7.92
CA THR A 59 -15.08 10.96 8.24
C THR A 59 -15.57 9.58 7.85
N HIS A 60 -14.82 8.84 7.02
CA HIS A 60 -15.23 7.54 6.46
C HIS A 60 -14.81 6.35 7.32
N VAL A 61 -13.88 6.56 8.26
CA VAL A 61 -13.44 5.59 9.28
C VAL A 61 -13.49 6.25 10.66
N LYS A 62 -13.56 5.43 11.71
CA LYS A 62 -13.61 5.87 13.11
C LYS A 62 -12.77 4.96 14.00
N PRO A 63 -12.41 5.39 15.22
CA PRO A 63 -11.76 4.52 16.20
C PRO A 63 -12.47 3.19 16.37
N GLY A 64 -11.71 2.10 16.35
CA GLY A 64 -12.18 0.72 16.39
C GLY A 64 -12.42 0.07 15.02
N ASP A 65 -12.44 0.81 13.92
CA ASP A 65 -12.56 0.22 12.57
C ASP A 65 -11.27 -0.51 12.20
N ARG A 66 -11.41 -1.70 11.59
CA ARG A 66 -10.31 -2.44 10.96
C ARG A 66 -10.02 -1.84 9.58
N VAL A 67 -8.75 -1.56 9.30
CA VAL A 67 -8.36 -0.89 8.06
C VAL A 67 -7.10 -1.51 7.44
N THR A 68 -7.04 -1.50 6.11
CA THR A 68 -5.79 -1.62 5.36
C THR A 68 -5.27 -0.22 5.07
N VAL A 69 -3.95 -0.07 5.10
CA VAL A 69 -3.25 1.19 4.84
C VAL A 69 -2.69 1.14 3.42
N ASN A 70 -2.95 2.20 2.66
CA ASN A 70 -2.43 2.33 1.31
C ASN A 70 -0.94 2.71 1.34
N VAL A 71 -0.10 2.02 0.57
CA VAL A 71 1.33 2.32 0.46
C VAL A 71 1.58 3.73 -0.06
N GLU A 72 0.80 4.13 -1.07
CA GLU A 72 0.85 5.48 -1.62
C GLU A 72 -0.06 6.40 -0.81
N THR A 73 0.54 7.38 -0.14
CA THR A 73 -0.20 8.46 0.48
C THR A 73 -0.41 9.60 -0.52
N PHE A 74 -1.59 10.21 -0.54
CA PHE A 74 -1.86 11.27 -1.52
C PHE A 74 -2.98 12.21 -1.06
N CYS A 75 -2.85 13.49 -1.44
CA CYS A 75 -3.76 14.53 -0.96
C CYS A 75 -5.17 14.48 -1.57
N GLY A 76 -5.35 13.84 -2.72
CA GLY A 76 -6.63 13.81 -3.44
C GLY A 76 -6.97 15.09 -4.23
N GLU A 77 -6.22 16.18 -4.08
CA GLU A 77 -6.59 17.51 -4.59
C GLU A 77 -5.67 18.04 -5.70
N CYS A 78 -4.39 17.61 -5.74
CA CYS A 78 -3.45 18.12 -6.73
C CYS A 78 -3.78 17.58 -8.14
N PHE A 79 -3.18 18.20 -9.16
CA PHE A 79 -3.36 17.82 -10.56
C PHE A 79 -3.22 16.32 -10.78
N TYR A 80 -2.14 15.72 -10.27
CA TYR A 80 -1.89 14.28 -10.47
C TYR A 80 -2.96 13.40 -9.78
N CYS A 81 -3.36 13.75 -8.57
CA CYS A 81 -4.42 13.00 -7.86
C CYS A 81 -5.74 13.06 -8.61
N GLN A 82 -6.13 14.24 -9.11
CA GLN A 82 -7.36 14.44 -9.87
C GLN A 82 -7.40 13.69 -11.20
N HIS A 83 -6.21 13.35 -11.76
CA HIS A 83 -6.09 12.61 -13.01
C HIS A 83 -5.73 11.12 -12.81
N GLY A 84 -5.78 10.61 -11.55
CA GLY A 84 -5.55 9.20 -11.26
C GLY A 84 -4.06 8.77 -11.16
N TYR A 85 -3.13 9.72 -11.19
CA TYR A 85 -1.69 9.47 -11.04
C TYR A 85 -1.23 9.75 -9.61
N VAL A 86 -1.87 9.10 -8.64
CA VAL A 86 -1.69 9.38 -7.20
C VAL A 86 -0.26 9.20 -6.71
N ASN A 87 0.51 8.28 -7.31
CA ASN A 87 1.93 8.07 -7.05
C ASN A 87 2.81 9.30 -7.36
N ASN A 88 2.32 10.23 -8.21
CA ASN A 88 2.96 11.49 -8.54
C ASN A 88 2.41 12.68 -7.73
N CYS A 89 1.71 12.42 -6.64
CA CYS A 89 1.19 13.48 -5.77
C CYS A 89 2.28 14.46 -5.36
N THR A 90 2.03 15.76 -5.53
CA THR A 90 3.01 16.83 -5.27
C THR A 90 2.99 17.35 -3.83
N SER A 91 2.13 16.81 -2.97
CA SER A 91 2.11 17.19 -1.56
C SER A 91 3.35 16.65 -0.82
N SER A 92 3.67 17.22 0.34
CA SER A 92 4.88 16.89 1.12
C SER A 92 4.99 15.41 1.48
N HIS A 93 3.87 14.74 1.74
CA HIS A 93 3.79 13.31 2.04
C HIS A 93 3.18 12.51 0.87
N GLY A 94 3.17 13.06 -0.35
CA GLY A 94 2.63 12.40 -1.54
C GLY A 94 3.53 11.30 -2.09
N GLY A 95 2.93 10.28 -2.69
CA GLY A 95 3.63 9.11 -3.19
C GLY A 95 4.09 8.17 -2.08
N TRP A 96 5.07 7.34 -2.32
CA TRP A 96 5.62 6.44 -1.31
C TRP A 96 6.32 7.23 -0.19
N ALA A 97 5.59 7.54 0.88
CA ALA A 97 6.10 8.24 2.06
C ALA A 97 6.27 7.29 3.26
N LEU A 98 5.25 6.48 3.57
CA LEU A 98 5.29 5.54 4.69
C LEU A 98 6.43 4.53 4.53
N GLY A 99 7.23 4.38 5.59
CA GLY A 99 8.38 3.48 5.61
C GLY A 99 9.54 3.88 4.70
N CYS A 100 9.48 5.07 4.06
CA CYS A 100 10.52 5.58 3.17
C CYS A 100 10.98 6.99 3.55
N ARG A 101 10.06 7.93 3.73
CA ARG A 101 10.35 9.34 4.06
C ARG A 101 9.81 9.74 5.42
N ILE A 102 8.83 9.02 5.91
CA ILE A 102 8.26 9.11 7.27
C ILE A 102 8.17 7.71 7.87
N ASP A 103 7.96 7.61 9.17
CA ASP A 103 7.81 6.33 9.85
C ASP A 103 6.69 5.49 9.23
N GLY A 104 6.95 4.21 9.05
CA GLY A 104 6.07 3.20 8.46
C GLY A 104 5.50 2.24 9.49
N GLY A 105 5.00 1.09 9.01
CA GLY A 105 4.15 0.17 9.74
C GLY A 105 4.82 -1.01 10.41
N GLN A 106 6.16 -1.14 10.40
CA GLN A 106 6.85 -2.17 11.20
C GLN A 106 7.02 -1.67 12.64
N THR A 107 5.89 -1.38 13.30
CA THR A 107 5.77 -0.77 14.63
C THR A 107 4.40 -1.08 15.22
N GLU A 108 4.18 -0.76 16.51
CA GLU A 108 2.86 -0.90 17.15
C GLU A 108 1.84 0.14 16.67
N TYR A 109 2.30 1.37 16.38
CA TYR A 109 1.43 2.48 15.95
C TYR A 109 2.08 3.24 14.81
N VAL A 110 1.28 3.60 13.83
CA VAL A 110 1.70 4.39 12.68
C VAL A 110 0.77 5.59 12.48
N ARG A 111 1.35 6.74 12.16
CA ARG A 111 0.60 7.91 11.67
C ARG A 111 0.43 7.82 10.16
N VAL A 112 -0.80 7.81 9.71
CA VAL A 112 -1.15 7.77 8.28
C VAL A 112 -1.58 9.18 7.86
N PRO A 113 -0.79 9.89 7.06
CA PRO A 113 -1.19 11.17 6.49
C PRO A 113 -2.24 10.97 5.40
N TYR A 114 -3.07 11.98 5.16
CA TYR A 114 -4.15 11.90 4.18
C TYR A 114 -5.03 10.65 4.36
N ALA A 115 -5.40 10.35 5.61
CA ALA A 115 -6.11 9.12 5.97
C ALA A 115 -7.43 8.92 5.21
N THR A 116 -8.05 10.01 4.74
CA THR A 116 -9.26 9.95 3.88
C THR A 116 -9.01 9.15 2.60
N THR A 117 -7.83 9.21 2.04
CA THR A 117 -7.41 8.47 0.84
C THR A 117 -6.50 7.29 1.18
N GLY A 118 -5.86 7.32 2.34
CA GLY A 118 -4.86 6.34 2.79
C GLY A 118 -5.43 5.13 3.53
N LEU A 119 -6.67 5.17 4.01
CA LEU A 119 -7.30 4.10 4.77
C LEU A 119 -8.51 3.51 4.03
N ASN A 120 -8.61 2.19 4.04
CA ASN A 120 -9.79 1.48 3.54
C ASN A 120 -10.28 0.50 4.60
N LYS A 121 -11.59 0.57 4.90
CA LYS A 121 -12.21 -0.33 5.87
C LYS A 121 -12.22 -1.76 5.36
N ILE A 122 -11.79 -2.69 6.20
CA ILE A 122 -11.75 -4.13 5.90
C ILE A 122 -13.15 -4.70 6.19
N PRO A 123 -13.80 -5.35 5.21
CA PRO A 123 -15.07 -6.07 5.46
C PRO A 123 -14.88 -7.18 6.50
N ASP A 124 -15.92 -7.47 7.28
CA ASP A 124 -15.88 -8.51 8.33
C ASP A 124 -15.58 -9.91 7.78
N SER A 125 -15.92 -10.16 6.51
CA SER A 125 -15.66 -11.43 5.81
C SER A 125 -14.20 -11.60 5.35
N VAL A 126 -13.37 -10.56 5.47
CA VAL A 126 -11.95 -10.56 5.03
C VAL A 126 -11.05 -10.58 6.26
N SER A 127 -10.11 -11.52 6.32
CA SER A 127 -9.13 -11.58 7.42
C SER A 127 -8.04 -10.53 7.26
N ASP A 128 -7.29 -10.27 8.34
CA ASP A 128 -6.15 -9.35 8.30
C ASP A 128 -5.06 -9.85 7.35
N GLU A 129 -4.82 -11.17 7.28
CA GLU A 129 -3.85 -11.77 6.36
C GLU A 129 -4.25 -11.59 4.88
N GLN A 130 -5.56 -11.68 4.58
CA GLN A 130 -6.05 -11.42 3.23
C GLN A 130 -5.98 -9.94 2.86
N ALA A 131 -6.30 -9.07 3.81
CA ALA A 131 -6.30 -7.62 3.62
C ALA A 131 -4.89 -7.02 3.55
N LEU A 132 -3.89 -7.66 4.17
CA LEU A 132 -2.52 -7.16 4.25
C LEU A 132 -1.93 -6.81 2.88
N PHE A 133 -2.16 -7.68 1.90
CA PHE A 133 -1.60 -7.51 0.56
C PHE A 133 -2.33 -6.48 -0.31
N VAL A 134 -3.52 -6.05 0.11
CA VAL A 134 -4.35 -5.12 -0.68
C VAL A 134 -3.72 -3.74 -0.78
N GLY A 135 -3.03 -3.29 0.27
CA GLY A 135 -2.46 -1.95 0.34
C GLY A 135 -1.30 -1.68 -0.62
N ASP A 136 -0.60 -2.73 -1.08
CA ASP A 136 0.55 -2.60 -1.99
C ASP A 136 0.57 -3.65 -3.10
N ILE A 137 1.05 -4.89 -2.82
CA ILE A 137 1.42 -5.83 -3.89
C ILE A 137 0.22 -6.31 -4.72
N LEU A 138 -0.96 -6.46 -4.12
CA LEU A 138 -2.17 -6.79 -4.86
C LEU A 138 -2.63 -5.61 -5.70
N ALA A 139 -2.59 -4.38 -5.16
CA ALA A 139 -2.89 -3.16 -5.91
C ALA A 139 -1.90 -2.97 -7.07
N THR A 140 -0.62 -3.27 -6.87
CA THR A 140 0.42 -3.26 -7.91
C THR A 140 0.10 -4.27 -9.02
N GLY A 141 -0.27 -5.50 -8.66
CA GLY A 141 -0.68 -6.53 -9.62
C GLY A 141 -1.95 -6.14 -10.39
N PHE A 142 -2.93 -5.56 -9.70
CA PHE A 142 -4.15 -5.05 -10.33
C PHE A 142 -3.86 -3.90 -11.31
N TRP A 143 -2.98 -2.96 -10.93
CA TRP A 143 -2.55 -1.87 -11.80
C TRP A 143 -1.85 -2.38 -13.06
N ALA A 144 -0.90 -3.31 -12.92
CA ALA A 144 -0.22 -3.93 -14.05
C ALA A 144 -1.23 -4.56 -15.02
N THR A 145 -2.20 -5.31 -14.52
CA THR A 145 -3.26 -5.93 -15.31
C THR A 145 -4.14 -4.89 -16.02
N ARG A 146 -4.44 -3.77 -15.34
CA ARG A 146 -5.26 -2.69 -15.89
C ARG A 146 -4.58 -1.98 -17.07
N ILE A 147 -3.29 -1.60 -16.91
CA ILE A 147 -2.55 -0.89 -17.98
C ILE A 147 -2.18 -1.78 -19.15
N SER A 148 -2.22 -3.11 -18.99
CA SER A 148 -1.95 -4.07 -20.06
C SER A 148 -3.16 -4.29 -20.96
N GLU A 149 -4.33 -3.72 -20.64
CA GLU A 149 -5.55 -3.78 -21.45
C GLU A 149 -5.95 -5.21 -21.90
N ILE A 150 -5.71 -6.20 -21.04
CA ILE A 150 -5.88 -7.62 -21.30
C ILE A 150 -7.32 -7.93 -21.72
N THR A 151 -7.45 -8.71 -22.81
CA THR A 151 -8.70 -9.23 -23.34
C THR A 151 -8.77 -10.77 -23.25
N GLU A 152 -9.93 -11.36 -23.52
CA GLU A 152 -10.14 -12.81 -23.52
C GLU A 152 -9.39 -13.54 -24.65
N GLU A 153 -8.97 -12.84 -25.69
CA GLU A 153 -8.22 -13.41 -26.82
C GLU A 153 -6.70 -13.45 -26.57
N ASP A 154 -6.22 -12.81 -25.51
CA ASP A 154 -4.80 -12.65 -25.27
C ASP A 154 -4.16 -13.89 -24.61
N THR A 155 -2.87 -14.05 -24.89
CA THR A 155 -1.97 -14.90 -24.12
C THR A 155 -1.06 -14.00 -23.29
N VAL A 156 -1.19 -14.06 -21.97
CA VAL A 156 -0.45 -13.23 -21.04
C VAL A 156 0.77 -13.98 -20.55
N LEU A 157 1.95 -13.35 -20.64
CA LEU A 157 3.20 -13.85 -20.08
C LEU A 157 3.56 -13.06 -18.83
N ILE A 158 3.73 -13.75 -17.70
CA ILE A 158 4.22 -13.20 -16.43
C ILE A 158 5.63 -13.74 -16.18
N ILE A 159 6.60 -12.84 -16.04
CA ILE A 159 8.00 -13.20 -15.77
C ILE A 159 8.31 -12.96 -14.29
N GLY A 160 8.54 -14.05 -13.57
CA GLY A 160 8.74 -14.09 -12.11
C GLY A 160 7.48 -14.54 -11.37
N ALA A 161 7.61 -15.52 -10.49
CA ALA A 161 6.56 -16.05 -9.61
C ALA A 161 6.78 -15.64 -8.13
N GLY A 162 7.48 -14.53 -7.91
CA GLY A 162 7.56 -13.90 -6.59
C GLY A 162 6.20 -13.29 -6.16
N PRO A 163 6.10 -12.72 -4.95
CA PRO A 163 4.83 -12.20 -4.42
C PRO A 163 4.08 -11.27 -5.37
N THR A 164 4.78 -10.33 -6.01
CA THR A 164 4.17 -9.42 -7.01
C THR A 164 3.69 -10.17 -8.25
N GLY A 165 4.48 -11.13 -8.76
CA GLY A 165 4.08 -11.94 -9.92
C GLY A 165 2.85 -12.79 -9.63
N VAL A 166 2.74 -13.37 -8.44
CA VAL A 166 1.55 -14.10 -7.99
C VAL A 166 0.34 -13.18 -7.90
N CYS A 167 0.49 -11.96 -7.36
CA CYS A 167 -0.59 -10.97 -7.33
C CYS A 167 -1.01 -10.54 -8.76
N CYS A 168 -0.05 -10.36 -9.68
CA CYS A 168 -0.36 -10.12 -11.09
C CYS A 168 -1.13 -11.29 -11.70
N LEU A 169 -0.76 -12.54 -11.40
CA LEU A 169 -1.48 -13.72 -11.86
C LEU A 169 -2.93 -13.72 -11.37
N LEU A 170 -3.15 -13.49 -10.06
CA LEU A 170 -4.48 -13.43 -9.47
C LEU A 170 -5.35 -12.35 -10.14
N CYS A 171 -4.80 -11.17 -10.38
CA CYS A 171 -5.50 -10.08 -11.05
C CYS A 171 -5.74 -10.36 -12.54
N THR A 172 -4.78 -11.04 -13.22
CA THR A 172 -4.93 -11.44 -14.63
C THR A 172 -6.05 -12.45 -14.81
N LEU A 173 -6.23 -13.38 -13.87
CA LEU A 173 -7.36 -14.35 -13.89
C LEU A 173 -8.72 -13.65 -13.93
N LEU A 174 -8.86 -12.47 -13.32
CA LEU A 174 -10.11 -11.70 -13.35
C LEU A 174 -10.46 -11.16 -14.75
N LYS A 175 -9.50 -11.17 -15.68
CA LYS A 175 -9.69 -10.74 -17.08
C LYS A 175 -10.03 -11.90 -18.02
N ASN A 176 -9.95 -13.14 -17.52
CA ASN A 176 -10.26 -14.36 -18.25
C ASN A 176 -9.55 -14.46 -19.62
N PRO A 177 -8.21 -14.22 -19.71
CA PRO A 177 -7.50 -14.31 -20.98
C PRO A 177 -7.46 -15.75 -21.48
N LYS A 178 -7.21 -15.94 -22.78
CA LYS A 178 -7.13 -17.25 -23.43
C LYS A 178 -6.10 -18.17 -22.79
N ASN A 179 -4.91 -17.63 -22.48
CA ASN A 179 -3.86 -18.37 -21.79
C ASN A 179 -3.10 -17.45 -20.84
N ILE A 180 -2.55 -18.03 -19.75
CA ILE A 180 -1.59 -17.37 -18.86
C ILE A 180 -0.37 -18.29 -18.76
N ILE A 181 0.79 -17.74 -19.03
CA ILE A 181 2.09 -18.42 -18.91
C ILE A 181 2.88 -17.69 -17.83
N VAL A 182 3.35 -18.43 -16.82
CA VAL A 182 4.22 -17.89 -15.76
C VAL A 182 5.60 -18.54 -15.90
N CYS A 183 6.64 -17.71 -16.03
CA CYS A 183 8.03 -18.13 -16.09
C CYS A 183 8.72 -17.82 -14.78
N GLU A 184 9.34 -18.81 -14.15
CA GLU A 184 10.16 -18.67 -12.95
C GLU A 184 11.48 -19.43 -13.14
N LYS A 185 12.59 -18.83 -12.68
CA LYS A 185 13.93 -19.46 -12.76
C LYS A 185 14.27 -20.32 -11.55
N SER A 186 13.63 -20.07 -10.41
CA SER A 186 13.80 -20.85 -9.20
C SER A 186 12.90 -22.09 -9.22
N GLN A 187 13.43 -23.21 -8.78
CA GLN A 187 12.68 -24.47 -8.56
C GLN A 187 12.22 -24.54 -7.12
#